data_05e91570c9951801279c52aaaea11db8
#
_entry.id   05e91570c9951801279c52aaaea11db8
#
_cell.length_a   1.000
_cell.length_b   1.000
_cell.length_c   1.000
_cell.angle_alpha   90.00
_cell.angle_beta   90.00
_cell.angle_gamma   90.00
#
_symmetry.space_group_name_H-M   'P 1'
#
loop_
_entity.id
_entity.type
_entity.pdbx_description
1 polymer ?
#
loop_
_entity_poly.entity_id
_entity_poly.type
_entity_poly.pdbx_seq_one_letter_code
_entity_poly.pdbx_strand_id
1 'polypeptide(L)'
;MKTILLTGGGTAGHVTPNLALMEHFRDKKWNIHYVGSQTGIEYDLVGNLSIPYHAIATGKLRRYFSWQNFIDPLFILLGFFQSLLICLRVRPDVVFSKGGFVTVPVVIAAWVCRIPVICHESDTTPGLANKLSTPFCRYVCVTFPQTAKFLPPGKVVVTGSPVRDAITRSDPDLGADYYPAISGKPRLLVFGGSLGAGPVNQQVEIAVPELVRNFNVLHVVGTGNLNAVLNAAFDSGKGYRQVEFIQDEFGDVLAAADVVVSRAGANSIYELILLRKPHILVPLSAAVSRGDQIENAKIFSAEGYSQVIDESELNPASLLKGLDELMAQIDQVKDKLAEFERLDSVGRIVALLEEQVV
;
A
#
# COMPACT_ATOMS: atom_id res chain seq x y z
N MET A 1 -16.67 20.92 17.28
CA MET A 1 -16.42 19.56 16.78
C MET A 1 -15.22 19.67 15.86
N LYS A 2 -14.15 18.92 16.11
CA LYS A 2 -12.93 18.99 15.32
C LYS A 2 -13.17 18.46 13.91
N THR A 3 -12.59 19.09 12.90
CA THR A 3 -12.78 18.74 11.48
C THR A 3 -11.44 18.40 10.82
N ILE A 4 -11.34 17.23 10.23
CA ILE A 4 -10.18 16.80 9.45
C ILE A 4 -10.52 16.69 7.96
N LEU A 5 -9.60 17.16 7.10
CA LEU A 5 -9.66 16.96 5.68
C LEU A 5 -8.59 15.95 5.27
N LEU A 6 -9.01 14.79 4.79
CA LEU A 6 -8.13 13.74 4.30
C LEU A 6 -7.99 13.86 2.78
N THR A 7 -6.80 13.56 2.25
CA THR A 7 -6.57 13.50 0.82
C THR A 7 -5.52 12.46 0.47
N GLY A 8 -5.72 11.79 -0.65
CA GLY A 8 -4.84 10.75 -1.17
C GLY A 8 -5.50 10.11 -2.39
N GLY A 9 -4.72 9.66 -3.36
CA GLY A 9 -5.35 9.04 -4.54
C GLY A 9 -4.38 8.62 -5.63
N GLY A 10 -4.96 8.13 -6.71
CA GLY A 10 -4.24 7.60 -7.85
C GLY A 10 -3.86 6.12 -7.73
N THR A 11 -3.68 5.59 -6.52
CA THR A 11 -3.46 4.16 -6.24
C THR A 11 -4.10 3.77 -4.91
N ALA A 12 -4.45 2.49 -4.75
CA ALA A 12 -4.99 1.97 -3.49
C ALA A 12 -4.04 2.23 -2.30
N GLY A 13 -2.71 2.17 -2.52
CA GLY A 13 -1.71 2.45 -1.49
C GLY A 13 -1.73 3.88 -0.92
N HIS A 14 -2.30 4.85 -1.64
CA HIS A 14 -2.53 6.21 -1.14
C HIS A 14 -3.91 6.40 -0.48
N VAL A 15 -4.79 5.42 -0.56
CA VAL A 15 -6.16 5.51 -0.01
C VAL A 15 -6.31 4.66 1.24
N THR A 16 -5.88 3.40 1.19
CA THR A 16 -6.04 2.43 2.28
C THR A 16 -5.56 2.96 3.65
N PRO A 17 -4.38 3.65 3.77
CA PRO A 17 -3.97 4.22 5.03
C PRO A 17 -4.87 5.34 5.56
N ASN A 18 -5.55 6.08 4.66
CA ASN A 18 -6.55 7.05 5.08
C ASN A 18 -7.78 6.37 5.66
N LEU A 19 -8.16 5.18 5.15
CA LEU A 19 -9.28 4.41 5.71
C LEU A 19 -9.00 4.00 7.15
N ALA A 20 -7.79 3.54 7.47
CA ALA A 20 -7.38 3.20 8.83
C ALA A 20 -7.48 4.42 9.79
N LEU A 21 -7.09 5.61 9.33
CA LEU A 21 -7.26 6.84 10.13
C LEU A 21 -8.72 7.25 10.28
N MET A 22 -9.56 7.03 9.26
CA MET A 22 -10.99 7.35 9.31
C MET A 22 -11.70 6.55 10.40
N GLU A 23 -11.41 5.27 10.56
CA GLU A 23 -11.97 4.41 11.62
C GLU A 23 -11.72 5.06 12.99
N HIS A 24 -10.48 5.44 13.26
CA HIS A 24 -10.10 6.09 14.52
C HIS A 24 -10.79 7.45 14.75
N PHE A 25 -10.89 8.29 13.71
CA PHE A 25 -11.53 9.61 13.84
C PHE A 25 -13.05 9.52 13.97
N ARG A 26 -13.69 8.48 13.41
CA ARG A 26 -15.12 8.21 13.65
C ARG A 26 -15.40 7.93 15.13
N ASP A 27 -14.59 7.09 15.76
CA ASP A 27 -14.71 6.76 17.18
C ASP A 27 -14.59 8.01 18.06
N LYS A 28 -13.73 8.94 17.66
CA LYS A 28 -13.54 10.24 18.34
C LYS A 28 -14.55 11.31 17.95
N LYS A 29 -15.54 10.98 17.10
CA LYS A 29 -16.60 11.87 16.61
C LYS A 29 -16.07 13.15 15.91
N TRP A 30 -14.99 13.03 15.17
CA TRP A 30 -14.52 14.10 14.30
C TRP A 30 -15.40 14.23 13.06
N ASN A 31 -15.51 15.45 12.54
CA ASN A 31 -16.09 15.68 11.23
C ASN A 31 -15.03 15.37 10.16
N ILE A 32 -15.25 14.33 9.38
CA ILE A 32 -14.28 13.82 8.39
C ILE A 32 -14.75 14.23 7.01
N HIS A 33 -13.87 14.88 6.24
CA HIS A 33 -14.06 15.17 4.82
C HIS A 33 -12.94 14.53 4.02
N TYR A 34 -13.23 14.14 2.78
CA TYR A 34 -12.23 13.62 1.85
C TYR A 34 -12.18 14.44 0.56
N VAL A 35 -10.96 14.72 0.08
CA VAL A 35 -10.72 15.33 -1.23
C VAL A 35 -9.99 14.36 -2.13
N GLY A 36 -10.53 14.09 -3.30
CA GLY A 36 -9.96 13.19 -4.30
C GLY A 36 -10.33 13.58 -5.72
N SER A 37 -10.01 12.75 -6.70
CA SER A 37 -10.42 12.94 -8.10
C SER A 37 -11.84 12.44 -8.35
N GLN A 38 -12.41 12.79 -9.51
CA GLN A 38 -13.78 12.36 -9.87
C GLN A 38 -13.88 10.90 -10.26
N THR A 39 -12.79 10.29 -10.76
CA THR A 39 -12.78 8.96 -11.40
C THR A 39 -11.60 8.10 -10.95
N GLY A 40 -10.95 8.47 -9.86
CA GLY A 40 -9.84 7.68 -9.30
C GLY A 40 -10.31 6.56 -8.39
N ILE A 41 -9.43 5.61 -8.10
CA ILE A 41 -9.70 4.50 -7.17
C ILE A 41 -10.15 5.01 -5.78
N GLU A 42 -9.73 6.22 -5.40
CA GLU A 42 -10.17 6.88 -4.17
C GLU A 42 -11.65 7.19 -4.17
N TYR A 43 -12.23 7.49 -5.35
CA TYR A 43 -13.67 7.69 -5.47
C TYR A 43 -14.45 6.41 -5.19
N ASP A 44 -13.99 5.29 -5.74
CA ASP A 44 -14.64 3.99 -5.56
C ASP A 44 -14.52 3.48 -4.11
N LEU A 45 -13.35 3.67 -3.50
CA LEU A 45 -13.08 3.19 -2.13
C LEU A 45 -13.71 4.07 -1.04
N VAL A 46 -13.78 5.39 -1.25
CA VAL A 46 -14.25 6.34 -0.23
C VAL A 46 -15.68 6.80 -0.49
N GLY A 47 -16.12 6.87 -1.74
CA GLY A 47 -17.44 7.37 -2.13
C GLY A 47 -18.60 6.56 -1.56
N ASN A 48 -18.39 5.28 -1.25
CA ASN A 48 -19.38 4.41 -0.61
C ASN A 48 -19.42 4.56 0.92
N LEU A 49 -18.47 5.28 1.50
CA LEU A 49 -18.45 5.57 2.93
C LEU A 49 -19.33 6.80 3.20
N SER A 50 -20.09 6.79 4.28
CA SER A 50 -21.00 7.89 4.66
C SER A 50 -20.24 9.13 5.16
N ILE A 51 -19.29 9.65 4.34
CA ILE A 51 -18.52 10.87 4.60
C ILE A 51 -18.58 11.81 3.39
N PRO A 52 -18.55 13.15 3.58
CA PRO A 52 -18.49 14.11 2.50
C PRO A 52 -17.25 13.92 1.63
N TYR A 53 -17.45 13.55 0.36
CA TYR A 53 -16.41 13.45 -0.66
C TYR A 53 -16.45 14.69 -1.58
N HIS A 54 -15.30 15.33 -1.73
CA HIS A 54 -15.14 16.51 -2.58
C HIS A 54 -14.25 16.16 -3.76
N ALA A 55 -14.84 16.11 -4.94
CA ALA A 55 -14.11 15.86 -6.17
C ALA A 55 -13.46 17.14 -6.70
N ILE A 56 -12.18 17.07 -7.06
CA ILE A 56 -11.45 18.16 -7.71
C ILE A 56 -10.88 17.74 -9.05
N ALA A 57 -10.62 18.72 -9.91
CA ALA A 57 -9.88 18.51 -11.15
C ALA A 57 -8.42 18.13 -10.82
N THR A 58 -7.92 17.12 -11.53
CA THR A 58 -6.57 16.60 -11.31
C THR A 58 -5.82 16.49 -12.63
N GLY A 59 -4.57 16.95 -12.68
CA GLY A 59 -3.65 16.70 -13.77
C GLY A 59 -2.67 15.58 -13.41
N LYS A 60 -2.33 14.73 -14.37
CA LYS A 60 -1.28 13.71 -14.20
C LYS A 60 0.01 14.22 -14.84
N LEU A 61 1.04 14.51 -14.06
CA LEU A 61 2.37 14.81 -14.59
C LEU A 61 2.97 13.52 -15.19
N ARG A 62 2.76 13.35 -16.51
CA ARG A 62 3.30 12.21 -17.26
C ARG A 62 4.74 12.48 -17.67
N ARG A 63 5.57 11.45 -17.60
CA ARG A 63 7.00 11.55 -17.99
C ARG A 63 7.25 11.38 -19.50
N TYR A 64 6.22 10.94 -20.24
CA TYR A 64 6.28 10.81 -21.70
C TYR A 64 5.54 11.96 -22.37
N PHE A 65 5.94 12.27 -23.60
CA PHE A 65 5.29 13.33 -24.37
C PHE A 65 3.83 12.94 -24.66
N SER A 66 2.91 13.79 -24.20
CA SER A 66 1.48 13.68 -24.45
C SER A 66 0.92 15.09 -24.59
N TRP A 67 0.01 15.31 -25.51
CA TRP A 67 -0.73 16.59 -25.62
C TRP A 67 -1.44 16.97 -24.33
N GLN A 68 -1.78 15.97 -23.52
CA GLN A 68 -2.39 16.19 -22.20
C GLN A 68 -1.44 16.89 -21.23
N ASN A 69 -0.11 16.80 -21.41
CA ASN A 69 0.86 17.51 -20.57
C ASN A 69 0.74 19.05 -20.69
N PHE A 70 0.15 19.58 -21.79
CA PHE A 70 -0.12 21.01 -21.94
C PHE A 70 -1.42 21.44 -21.25
N ILE A 71 -2.34 20.51 -21.04
CA ILE A 71 -3.64 20.77 -20.41
C ILE A 71 -3.60 20.45 -18.92
N ASP A 72 -2.81 19.48 -18.51
CA ASP A 72 -2.65 19.06 -17.10
C ASP A 72 -2.31 20.21 -16.14
N PRO A 73 -1.45 21.21 -16.46
CA PRO A 73 -1.23 22.38 -15.61
C PRO A 73 -2.49 23.21 -15.36
N LEU A 74 -3.38 23.33 -16.36
CA LEU A 74 -4.65 24.02 -16.19
C LEU A 74 -5.59 23.26 -15.24
N PHE A 75 -5.61 21.93 -15.32
CA PHE A 75 -6.38 21.10 -14.38
C PHE A 75 -5.82 21.18 -12.96
N ILE A 76 -4.49 21.24 -12.80
CA ILE A 76 -3.86 21.44 -11.49
C ILE A 76 -4.24 22.79 -10.91
N LEU A 77 -4.22 23.85 -11.73
CA LEU A 77 -4.64 25.19 -11.32
C LEU A 77 -6.13 25.24 -10.95
N LEU A 78 -6.99 24.62 -11.76
CA LEU A 78 -8.42 24.50 -11.44
C LEU A 78 -8.63 23.73 -10.14
N GLY A 79 -7.94 22.60 -9.96
CA GLY A 79 -7.96 21.80 -8.73
C GLY A 79 -7.50 22.59 -7.50
N PHE A 80 -6.53 23.49 -7.66
CA PHE A 80 -6.10 24.40 -6.59
C PHE A 80 -7.22 25.36 -6.17
N PHE A 81 -7.90 26.03 -7.13
CA PHE A 81 -9.01 26.94 -6.79
C PHE A 81 -10.20 26.19 -6.20
N GLN A 82 -10.51 24.98 -6.69
CA GLN A 82 -11.53 24.12 -6.10
C GLN A 82 -11.17 23.74 -4.66
N SER A 83 -9.91 23.34 -4.42
CA SER A 83 -9.40 23.02 -3.08
C SER A 83 -9.44 24.23 -2.14
N LEU A 84 -9.12 25.42 -2.65
CA LEU A 84 -9.23 26.67 -1.88
C LEU A 84 -10.66 26.94 -1.42
N LEU A 85 -11.64 26.78 -2.34
CA LEU A 85 -13.06 26.94 -2.01
C LEU A 85 -13.52 25.88 -0.98
N ILE A 86 -13.04 24.63 -1.10
CA ILE A 86 -13.33 23.57 -0.13
C ILE A 86 -12.77 23.96 1.25
N CYS A 87 -11.50 24.37 1.32
CA CYS A 87 -10.87 24.82 2.57
C CYS A 87 -11.62 25.98 3.23
N LEU A 88 -12.06 26.96 2.45
CA LEU A 88 -12.81 28.11 2.95
C LEU A 88 -14.22 27.75 3.45
N ARG A 89 -14.88 26.76 2.82
CA ARG A 89 -16.23 26.30 3.19
C ARG A 89 -16.21 25.33 4.37
N VAL A 90 -15.35 24.32 4.30
CA VAL A 90 -15.23 23.25 5.31
C VAL A 90 -14.54 23.76 6.56
N ARG A 91 -13.55 24.64 6.40
CA ARG A 91 -12.68 25.17 7.46
C ARG A 91 -12.10 24.07 8.34
N PRO A 92 -11.38 23.10 7.75
CA PRO A 92 -10.81 22.01 8.53
C PRO A 92 -9.76 22.55 9.50
N ASP A 93 -9.69 21.95 10.67
CA ASP A 93 -8.69 22.29 11.70
C ASP A 93 -7.30 21.76 11.28
N VAL A 94 -7.26 20.67 10.53
CA VAL A 94 -6.03 20.03 10.04
C VAL A 94 -6.27 19.27 8.73
N VAL A 95 -5.24 19.18 7.90
CA VAL A 95 -5.24 18.38 6.66
C VAL A 95 -4.22 17.26 6.78
N PHE A 96 -4.63 16.04 6.43
CA PHE A 96 -3.72 14.91 6.27
C PHE A 96 -3.65 14.48 4.80
N SER A 97 -2.43 14.41 4.26
CA SER A 97 -2.15 14.05 2.87
C SER A 97 -1.34 12.76 2.79
N LYS A 98 -1.91 11.72 2.18
CA LYS A 98 -1.21 10.44 1.96
C LYS A 98 -0.39 10.42 0.67
N GLY A 99 -0.50 11.47 -0.15
CA GLY A 99 0.22 11.58 -1.42
C GLY A 99 -0.63 11.19 -2.64
N GLY A 100 0.03 11.16 -3.79
CA GLY A 100 -0.60 11.12 -5.10
C GLY A 100 -0.83 12.51 -5.67
N PHE A 101 -0.94 12.65 -7.01
CA PHE A 101 -0.99 13.98 -7.65
C PHE A 101 -2.19 14.82 -7.25
N VAL A 102 -3.30 14.20 -6.89
CA VAL A 102 -4.50 14.89 -6.41
C VAL A 102 -4.24 15.69 -5.15
N THR A 103 -3.26 15.35 -4.35
CA THR A 103 -3.01 15.99 -3.05
C THR A 103 -2.25 17.31 -3.16
N VAL A 104 -1.44 17.50 -4.20
CA VAL A 104 -0.60 18.69 -4.34
C VAL A 104 -1.43 20.00 -4.32
N PRO A 105 -2.48 20.18 -5.14
CA PRO A 105 -3.33 21.37 -5.08
C PRO A 105 -4.03 21.53 -3.72
N VAL A 106 -4.41 20.43 -3.06
CA VAL A 106 -5.07 20.47 -1.74
C VAL A 106 -4.10 20.97 -0.66
N VAL A 107 -2.88 20.45 -0.65
CA VAL A 107 -1.84 20.84 0.32
C VAL A 107 -1.48 22.33 0.17
N ILE A 108 -1.31 22.81 -1.07
CA ILE A 108 -1.00 24.23 -1.32
C ILE A 108 -2.17 25.12 -0.90
N ALA A 109 -3.42 24.74 -1.22
CA ALA A 109 -4.61 25.48 -0.83
C ALA A 109 -4.78 25.56 0.70
N ALA A 110 -4.58 24.45 1.41
CA ALA A 110 -4.60 24.42 2.86
C ALA A 110 -3.54 25.34 3.48
N TRP A 111 -2.31 25.30 2.94
CA TRP A 111 -1.25 26.20 3.38
C TRP A 111 -1.60 27.69 3.16
N VAL A 112 -2.18 28.05 2.02
CA VAL A 112 -2.67 29.42 1.74
C VAL A 112 -3.73 29.83 2.77
N CYS A 113 -4.62 28.91 3.16
CA CYS A 113 -5.62 29.14 4.21
C CYS A 113 -5.04 29.08 5.63
N ARG A 114 -3.72 28.89 5.81
CA ARG A 114 -3.03 28.73 7.10
C ARG A 114 -3.54 27.54 7.92
N ILE A 115 -4.06 26.51 7.25
CA ILE A 115 -4.46 25.25 7.85
C ILE A 115 -3.23 24.36 7.95
N PRO A 116 -2.90 23.79 9.11
CA PRO A 116 -1.75 22.90 9.25
C PRO A 116 -1.92 21.64 8.41
N VAL A 117 -0.84 21.23 7.72
CA VAL A 117 -0.82 20.05 6.86
C VAL A 117 0.22 19.07 7.37
N ILE A 118 -0.18 17.81 7.52
CA ILE A 118 0.71 16.68 7.75
C ILE A 118 0.65 15.78 6.52
N CYS A 119 1.81 15.50 5.91
CA CYS A 119 1.95 14.53 4.84
C CYS A 119 2.46 13.19 5.36
N HIS A 120 2.20 12.13 4.61
CA HIS A 120 2.78 10.81 4.85
C HIS A 120 3.41 10.24 3.59
N GLU A 121 4.64 9.71 3.73
CA GLU A 121 5.36 9.01 2.68
C GLU A 121 5.48 7.52 3.04
N SER A 122 5.03 6.65 2.13
CA SER A 122 5.13 5.21 2.32
C SER A 122 6.44 4.63 1.83
N ASP A 123 6.93 5.12 0.69
CA ASP A 123 8.10 4.56 0.03
C ASP A 123 9.40 4.98 0.72
N THR A 124 10.44 4.20 0.52
CA THR A 124 11.79 4.51 1.02
C THR A 124 12.40 5.72 0.35
N THR A 125 11.88 6.11 -0.84
CA THR A 125 12.23 7.34 -1.55
C THR A 125 10.98 8.18 -1.80
N PRO A 126 10.95 9.48 -1.41
CA PRO A 126 9.77 10.30 -1.57
C PRO A 126 9.31 10.44 -3.01
N GLY A 127 8.01 10.19 -3.24
CA GLY A 127 7.37 10.41 -4.52
C GLY A 127 7.33 11.91 -4.91
N LEU A 128 7.17 12.20 -6.21
CA LEU A 128 7.18 13.59 -6.70
C LEU A 128 6.10 14.45 -6.05
N ALA A 129 4.90 13.90 -5.84
CA ALA A 129 3.81 14.63 -5.19
C ALA A 129 4.19 15.03 -3.75
N ASN A 130 4.78 14.12 -2.98
CA ASN A 130 5.24 14.42 -1.62
C ASN A 130 6.44 15.39 -1.61
N LYS A 131 7.37 15.28 -2.57
CA LYS A 131 8.46 16.27 -2.73
C LYS A 131 7.92 17.68 -2.96
N LEU A 132 6.91 17.82 -3.82
CA LEU A 132 6.27 19.11 -4.11
C LEU A 132 5.44 19.62 -2.91
N SER A 133 4.84 18.75 -2.13
CA SER A 133 4.03 19.09 -0.96
C SER A 133 4.86 19.42 0.29
N THR A 134 6.02 18.81 0.46
CA THR A 134 6.88 18.93 1.65
C THR A 134 7.16 20.37 2.12
N PRO A 135 7.43 21.37 1.24
CA PRO A 135 7.64 22.75 1.67
C PRO A 135 6.45 23.33 2.45
N PHE A 136 5.25 22.92 2.12
CA PHE A 136 3.98 23.43 2.64
C PHE A 136 3.46 22.64 3.84
N CYS A 137 4.11 21.53 4.19
CA CYS A 137 3.74 20.68 5.33
C CYS A 137 4.39 21.16 6.61
N ARG A 138 3.67 21.01 7.73
CA ARG A 138 4.21 21.16 9.09
C ARG A 138 5.13 20.00 9.43
N TYR A 139 4.64 18.75 9.19
CA TYR A 139 5.37 17.52 9.37
C TYR A 139 5.20 16.59 8.16
N VAL A 140 6.18 15.73 7.95
CA VAL A 140 6.13 14.62 7.00
C VAL A 140 6.37 13.34 7.79
N CYS A 141 5.30 12.58 7.97
CA CYS A 141 5.36 11.23 8.51
C CYS A 141 6.00 10.30 7.48
N VAL A 142 6.84 9.40 7.91
CA VAL A 142 7.46 8.40 7.04
C VAL A 142 7.28 7.00 7.59
N THR A 143 7.06 6.05 6.69
CA THR A 143 6.96 4.64 7.06
C THR A 143 8.30 4.12 7.56
N PHE A 144 9.37 4.46 6.86
CA PHE A 144 10.70 3.91 7.09
C PHE A 144 11.70 5.00 7.48
N PRO A 145 12.59 4.75 8.46
CA PRO A 145 13.61 5.72 8.88
C PRO A 145 14.53 6.16 7.74
N GLN A 146 14.80 5.26 6.78
CA GLN A 146 15.67 5.50 5.63
C GLN A 146 15.19 6.64 4.72
N THR A 147 13.87 6.93 4.73
CA THR A 147 13.26 8.02 3.95
C THR A 147 13.68 9.39 4.47
N ALA A 148 14.06 9.51 5.75
CA ALA A 148 14.41 10.77 6.39
C ALA A 148 15.56 11.51 5.69
N LYS A 149 16.52 10.79 5.11
CA LYS A 149 17.69 11.39 4.41
C LYS A 149 17.31 12.22 3.18
N PHE A 150 16.11 12.06 2.64
CA PHE A 150 15.62 12.78 1.45
C PHE A 150 14.72 13.96 1.79
N LEU A 151 14.46 14.21 3.07
CA LEU A 151 13.49 15.19 3.54
C LEU A 151 14.17 16.26 4.43
N PRO A 152 13.59 17.46 4.55
CA PRO A 152 14.17 18.50 5.39
C PRO A 152 14.27 18.08 6.85
N PRO A 153 15.43 18.25 7.50
CA PRO A 153 15.57 18.02 8.93
C PRO A 153 14.54 18.82 9.74
N GLY A 154 14.02 18.24 10.81
CA GLY A 154 13.04 18.88 11.70
C GLY A 154 11.58 18.82 11.24
N LYS A 155 11.30 18.35 10.02
CA LYS A 155 9.93 18.07 9.56
C LYS A 155 9.57 16.58 9.59
N VAL A 156 10.54 15.68 9.69
CA VAL A 156 10.34 14.25 9.57
C VAL A 156 9.97 13.62 10.89
N VAL A 157 8.94 12.78 10.86
CA VAL A 157 8.53 11.94 11.99
C VAL A 157 8.39 10.49 11.50
N VAL A 158 9.14 9.58 12.09
CA VAL A 158 9.00 8.14 11.79
C VAL A 158 7.78 7.61 12.52
N THR A 159 6.74 7.27 11.77
CA THR A 159 5.47 6.80 12.33
C THR A 159 5.15 5.36 11.96
N GLY A 160 5.82 4.79 10.96
CA GLY A 160 5.30 3.61 10.28
C GLY A 160 4.17 3.96 9.33
N SER A 161 3.61 2.98 8.63
CA SER A 161 2.42 3.16 7.78
C SER A 161 1.16 2.87 8.57
N PRO A 162 0.13 3.72 8.51
CA PRO A 162 -1.15 3.36 9.12
C PRO A 162 -1.75 2.17 8.38
N VAL A 163 -1.89 1.06 9.10
CA VAL A 163 -2.51 -0.17 8.63
C VAL A 163 -3.89 -0.32 9.26
N ARG A 164 -4.80 -0.96 8.53
CA ARG A 164 -6.14 -1.23 9.03
C ARG A 164 -6.09 -2.18 10.23
N ASP A 165 -7.06 -2.06 11.12
CA ASP A 165 -7.24 -2.98 12.27
C ASP A 165 -7.29 -4.44 11.85
N ALA A 166 -7.86 -4.74 10.67
CA ALA A 166 -7.88 -6.07 10.07
C ALA A 166 -6.48 -6.71 9.91
N ILE A 167 -5.42 -5.91 9.78
CA ILE A 167 -4.04 -6.43 9.74
C ILE A 167 -3.47 -6.62 11.14
N THR A 168 -3.72 -5.66 12.05
CA THR A 168 -3.13 -5.70 13.40
C THR A 168 -3.82 -6.70 14.33
N ARG A 169 -5.08 -7.01 14.08
CA ARG A 169 -5.94 -7.94 14.83
C ARG A 169 -6.23 -9.23 14.08
N SER A 170 -5.44 -9.52 13.03
CA SER A 170 -5.64 -10.70 12.18
C SER A 170 -5.56 -12.01 12.96
N ASP A 171 -6.44 -12.94 12.60
CA ASP A 171 -6.53 -14.27 13.16
C ASP A 171 -6.09 -15.32 12.12
N PRO A 172 -4.93 -15.97 12.31
CA PRO A 172 -4.43 -16.97 11.36
C PRO A 172 -5.34 -18.21 11.24
N ASP A 173 -6.16 -18.54 12.25
CA ASP A 173 -7.06 -19.67 12.19
C ASP A 173 -8.23 -19.40 11.22
N LEU A 174 -8.77 -18.17 11.22
CA LEU A 174 -9.78 -17.76 10.24
C LEU A 174 -9.20 -17.70 8.82
N GLY A 175 -7.98 -17.24 8.67
CA GLY A 175 -7.31 -17.18 7.37
C GLY A 175 -6.96 -18.55 6.80
N ALA A 176 -6.81 -19.56 7.64
CA ALA A 176 -6.45 -20.91 7.22
C ALA A 176 -7.47 -21.56 6.27
N ASP A 177 -8.76 -21.24 6.41
CA ASP A 177 -9.84 -21.79 5.59
C ASP A 177 -9.78 -21.33 4.11
N TYR A 178 -9.02 -20.30 3.82
CA TYR A 178 -8.79 -19.85 2.45
C TYR A 178 -7.80 -20.73 1.69
N TYR A 179 -6.91 -21.42 2.41
CA TYR A 179 -5.90 -22.27 1.81
C TYR A 179 -6.41 -23.69 1.53
N PRO A 180 -5.81 -24.40 0.55
CA PRO A 180 -5.99 -25.83 0.44
C PRO A 180 -5.60 -26.54 1.75
N ALA A 181 -6.39 -27.56 2.14
CA ALA A 181 -6.23 -28.23 3.44
C ALA A 181 -5.41 -29.54 3.36
N ILE A 182 -4.29 -29.55 2.62
CA ILE A 182 -3.41 -30.73 2.59
C ILE A 182 -2.48 -30.70 3.78
N SER A 183 -2.62 -31.66 4.68
CA SER A 183 -1.84 -31.75 5.90
C SER A 183 -0.35 -31.87 5.65
N GLY A 184 0.46 -31.21 6.50
CA GLY A 184 1.92 -31.29 6.49
C GLY A 184 2.62 -30.40 5.47
N LYS A 185 1.89 -29.61 4.67
CA LYS A 185 2.50 -28.66 3.74
C LYS A 185 2.35 -27.23 4.23
N PRO A 186 3.42 -26.40 4.12
CA PRO A 186 3.34 -24.97 4.41
C PRO A 186 2.38 -24.24 3.45
N ARG A 187 1.80 -23.15 3.93
CA ARG A 187 0.88 -22.29 3.20
C ARG A 187 1.66 -21.22 2.46
N LEU A 188 1.60 -21.24 1.12
CA LEU A 188 2.17 -20.22 0.25
C LEU A 188 1.07 -19.27 -0.21
N LEU A 189 1.19 -18.00 0.13
CA LEU A 189 0.37 -16.94 -0.41
C LEU A 189 1.10 -16.26 -1.57
N VAL A 190 0.43 -16.14 -2.73
CA VAL A 190 0.92 -15.33 -3.84
C VAL A 190 -0.08 -14.21 -4.09
N PHE A 191 0.38 -12.95 -4.12
CA PHE A 191 -0.49 -11.83 -4.46
C PHE A 191 0.28 -10.69 -5.14
N GLY A 192 -0.42 -9.98 -6.02
CA GLY A 192 0.03 -8.72 -6.64
C GLY A 192 -0.56 -7.50 -5.94
N GLY A 193 -0.91 -6.48 -6.63
CA GLY A 193 -1.80 -5.40 -6.13
C GLY A 193 -3.26 -5.73 -6.46
N SER A 194 -4.18 -4.80 -6.17
CA SER A 194 -5.63 -4.95 -6.43
C SER A 194 -5.97 -5.28 -7.89
N LEU A 195 -5.15 -4.86 -8.83
CA LEU A 195 -5.30 -5.17 -10.27
C LEU A 195 -4.59 -6.48 -10.67
N GLY A 196 -3.93 -7.14 -9.73
CA GLY A 196 -3.10 -8.31 -9.98
C GLY A 196 -1.72 -7.95 -10.53
N ALA A 197 -0.92 -8.99 -10.81
CA ALA A 197 0.43 -8.89 -11.34
C ALA A 197 0.63 -9.90 -12.48
N GLY A 198 0.16 -9.55 -13.68
CA GLY A 198 0.14 -10.47 -14.85
C GLY A 198 1.42 -11.28 -15.04
N PRO A 199 2.64 -10.68 -15.09
CA PRO A 199 3.88 -11.44 -15.20
C PRO A 199 4.11 -12.43 -14.05
N VAL A 200 3.77 -12.06 -12.80
CA VAL A 200 3.88 -12.96 -11.64
C VAL A 200 2.87 -14.09 -11.76
N ASN A 201 1.60 -13.75 -12.03
CA ASN A 201 0.53 -14.73 -12.17
C ASN A 201 0.91 -15.80 -13.20
N GLN A 202 1.39 -15.38 -14.38
CA GLN A 202 1.78 -16.30 -15.46
C GLN A 202 2.87 -17.29 -15.03
N GLN A 203 3.93 -16.81 -14.34
CA GLN A 203 5.03 -17.69 -13.93
C GLN A 203 4.61 -18.63 -12.79
N VAL A 204 3.78 -18.16 -11.88
CA VAL A 204 3.19 -18.99 -10.82
C VAL A 204 2.29 -20.07 -11.41
N GLU A 205 1.41 -19.73 -12.35
CA GLU A 205 0.51 -20.69 -13.02
C GLU A 205 1.27 -21.81 -13.72
N ILE A 206 2.37 -21.50 -14.41
CA ILE A 206 3.24 -22.50 -15.02
C ILE A 206 3.89 -23.38 -13.96
N ALA A 207 4.26 -22.83 -12.81
CA ALA A 207 4.92 -23.54 -11.72
C ALA A 207 3.98 -24.38 -10.85
N VAL A 208 2.64 -24.23 -10.96
CA VAL A 208 1.66 -24.91 -10.09
C VAL A 208 1.92 -26.42 -9.92
N PRO A 209 2.20 -27.23 -10.98
CA PRO A 209 2.43 -28.66 -10.80
C PRO A 209 3.58 -29.01 -9.84
N GLU A 210 4.61 -28.17 -9.77
CA GLU A 210 5.73 -28.34 -8.86
C GLU A 210 5.45 -27.72 -7.48
N LEU A 211 4.84 -26.53 -7.44
CA LEU A 211 4.50 -25.83 -6.21
C LEU A 211 3.60 -26.68 -5.29
N VAL A 212 2.57 -27.33 -5.85
CA VAL A 212 1.63 -28.16 -5.06
C VAL A 212 2.26 -29.43 -4.46
N ARG A 213 3.46 -29.78 -4.88
CA ARG A 213 4.20 -30.89 -4.25
C ARG A 213 4.65 -30.53 -2.83
N ASN A 214 5.04 -29.26 -2.64
CA ASN A 214 5.66 -28.77 -1.41
C ASN A 214 4.78 -27.80 -0.62
N PHE A 215 3.77 -27.17 -1.25
CA PHE A 215 2.99 -26.09 -0.63
C PHE A 215 1.48 -26.30 -0.80
N ASN A 216 0.72 -25.70 0.12
CA ASN A 216 -0.68 -25.36 -0.05
C ASN A 216 -0.73 -23.92 -0.59
N VAL A 217 -1.08 -23.76 -1.86
CA VAL A 217 -0.95 -22.49 -2.57
C VAL A 217 -2.28 -21.76 -2.65
N LEU A 218 -2.35 -20.55 -2.10
CA LEU A 218 -3.41 -19.59 -2.35
C LEU A 218 -2.87 -18.46 -3.24
N HIS A 219 -3.49 -18.28 -4.41
CA HIS A 219 -3.06 -17.31 -5.40
C HIS A 219 -4.14 -16.24 -5.63
N VAL A 220 -3.89 -15.02 -5.16
CA VAL A 220 -4.75 -13.85 -5.35
C VAL A 220 -4.32 -13.13 -6.64
N VAL A 221 -5.04 -13.39 -7.72
CA VAL A 221 -4.63 -13.01 -9.08
C VAL A 221 -5.02 -11.60 -9.51
N GLY A 222 -5.91 -10.94 -8.77
CA GLY A 222 -6.50 -9.67 -9.15
C GLY A 222 -7.77 -9.84 -10.00
N THR A 223 -8.62 -8.83 -9.97
CA THR A 223 -9.94 -8.85 -10.63
C THR A 223 -9.82 -9.11 -12.13
N GLY A 224 -10.60 -10.06 -12.64
CA GLY A 224 -10.64 -10.43 -14.05
C GLY A 224 -9.48 -11.32 -14.53
N ASN A 225 -8.60 -11.79 -13.63
CA ASN A 225 -7.44 -12.61 -13.99
C ASN A 225 -7.59 -14.09 -13.60
N LEU A 226 -8.78 -14.54 -13.22
CA LEU A 226 -8.99 -15.93 -12.80
C LEU A 226 -8.79 -16.89 -13.98
N ASN A 227 -7.89 -17.84 -13.83
CA ASN A 227 -7.71 -18.96 -14.75
C ASN A 227 -8.60 -20.14 -14.29
N ALA A 228 -9.86 -20.15 -14.74
CA ALA A 228 -10.84 -21.13 -14.34
C ALA A 228 -10.44 -22.59 -14.69
N VAL A 229 -9.73 -22.79 -15.79
CA VAL A 229 -9.27 -24.13 -16.22
C VAL A 229 -8.20 -24.65 -15.26
N LEU A 230 -7.20 -23.84 -14.96
CA LEU A 230 -6.14 -24.20 -14.03
C LEU A 230 -6.70 -24.40 -12.61
N ASN A 231 -7.57 -23.49 -12.15
CA ASN A 231 -8.17 -23.58 -10.82
C ASN A 231 -9.02 -24.85 -10.65
N ALA A 232 -9.76 -25.27 -11.70
CA ALA A 232 -10.50 -26.53 -11.69
C ALA A 232 -9.59 -27.77 -11.77
N ALA A 233 -8.45 -27.68 -12.50
CA ALA A 233 -7.52 -28.78 -12.60
C ALA A 233 -6.74 -29.06 -11.31
N PHE A 234 -6.47 -28.00 -10.53
CA PHE A 234 -5.72 -28.02 -9.28
C PHE A 234 -6.53 -27.38 -8.15
N ASP A 235 -7.76 -27.83 -7.94
CA ASP A 235 -8.63 -27.33 -6.88
C ASP A 235 -8.00 -27.50 -5.47
N SER A 236 -8.70 -27.02 -4.45
CA SER A 236 -8.22 -27.07 -3.07
C SER A 236 -7.86 -28.48 -2.59
N GLY A 237 -8.50 -29.53 -3.15
CA GLY A 237 -8.14 -30.93 -2.87
C GLY A 237 -6.79 -31.37 -3.43
N LYS A 238 -6.23 -30.62 -4.38
CA LYS A 238 -4.92 -30.86 -5.01
C LYS A 238 -3.85 -29.86 -4.63
N GLY A 239 -4.12 -28.98 -3.68
CA GLY A 239 -3.11 -28.08 -3.09
C GLY A 239 -3.02 -26.69 -3.73
N TYR A 240 -3.92 -26.32 -4.63
CA TYR A 240 -3.95 -24.99 -5.24
C TYR A 240 -5.36 -24.42 -5.23
N ARG A 241 -5.43 -23.12 -4.92
CA ARG A 241 -6.67 -22.34 -5.02
C ARG A 241 -6.37 -20.97 -5.57
N GLN A 242 -7.13 -20.53 -6.57
CA GLN A 242 -7.08 -19.19 -7.13
C GLN A 242 -8.30 -18.38 -6.73
N VAL A 243 -8.10 -17.13 -6.34
CA VAL A 243 -9.17 -16.16 -6.08
C VAL A 243 -8.81 -14.82 -6.73
N GLU A 244 -9.81 -14.06 -7.14
CA GLU A 244 -9.57 -12.75 -7.75
C GLU A 244 -9.15 -11.71 -6.72
N PHE A 245 -9.85 -11.65 -5.60
CA PHE A 245 -9.65 -10.65 -4.57
C PHE A 245 -10.11 -11.15 -3.20
N ILE A 246 -9.47 -10.67 -2.14
CA ILE A 246 -9.86 -10.87 -0.73
C ILE A 246 -9.96 -9.49 -0.11
N GLN A 247 -11.07 -9.18 0.55
CA GLN A 247 -11.32 -7.85 1.12
C GLN A 247 -10.92 -7.78 2.60
N ASP A 248 -11.91 -7.92 3.46
CA ASP A 248 -11.75 -7.68 4.90
C ASP A 248 -10.92 -8.76 5.58
N GLU A 249 -10.99 -10.01 5.08
CA GLU A 249 -10.26 -11.16 5.60
C GLU A 249 -8.80 -11.25 5.12
N PHE A 250 -8.34 -10.30 4.30
CA PHE A 250 -6.96 -10.34 3.77
C PHE A 250 -5.91 -10.35 4.88
N GLY A 251 -6.16 -9.68 5.99
CA GLY A 251 -5.30 -9.71 7.17
C GLY A 251 -5.13 -11.11 7.74
N ASP A 252 -6.24 -11.83 7.91
CA ASP A 252 -6.28 -13.18 8.45
C ASP A 252 -5.56 -14.16 7.50
N VAL A 253 -5.84 -14.04 6.20
CA VAL A 253 -5.18 -14.83 5.16
C VAL A 253 -3.68 -14.60 5.14
N LEU A 254 -3.23 -13.36 5.25
CA LEU A 254 -1.81 -13.01 5.32
C LEU A 254 -1.18 -13.55 6.62
N ALA A 255 -1.90 -13.47 7.74
CA ALA A 255 -1.47 -14.02 9.02
C ALA A 255 -1.35 -15.56 8.99
N ALA A 256 -2.19 -16.25 8.24
CA ALA A 256 -2.16 -17.70 8.08
C ALA A 256 -1.02 -18.19 7.17
N ALA A 257 -0.45 -17.33 6.31
CA ALA A 257 0.63 -17.71 5.41
C ALA A 257 1.91 -18.09 6.16
N ASP A 258 2.61 -19.14 5.72
CA ASP A 258 3.95 -19.48 6.18
C ASP A 258 5.03 -18.78 5.36
N VAL A 259 4.78 -18.62 4.05
CA VAL A 259 5.65 -17.94 3.08
C VAL A 259 4.79 -17.13 2.11
N VAL A 260 5.33 -16.01 1.65
CA VAL A 260 4.61 -15.10 0.74
C VAL A 260 5.45 -14.74 -0.48
N VAL A 261 4.81 -14.66 -1.64
CA VAL A 261 5.38 -14.04 -2.85
C VAL A 261 4.52 -12.84 -3.21
N SER A 262 5.13 -11.65 -3.29
CA SER A 262 4.36 -10.43 -3.60
C SER A 262 5.15 -9.40 -4.40
N ARG A 263 4.44 -8.36 -4.85
CA ARG A 263 5.06 -7.12 -5.35
C ARG A 263 5.73 -6.37 -4.19
N ALA A 264 6.70 -5.50 -4.53
CA ALA A 264 7.47 -4.71 -3.56
C ALA A 264 6.87 -3.32 -3.29
N GLY A 265 5.55 -3.21 -3.19
CA GLY A 265 4.89 -1.99 -2.75
C GLY A 265 5.15 -1.73 -1.26
N ALA A 266 5.44 -0.48 -0.89
CA ALA A 266 5.83 -0.13 0.48
C ALA A 266 4.83 -0.57 1.55
N ASN A 267 3.52 -0.45 1.28
CA ASN A 267 2.51 -0.90 2.25
C ASN A 267 2.51 -2.42 2.39
N SER A 268 2.62 -3.17 1.28
CA SER A 268 2.69 -4.64 1.34
C SER A 268 3.93 -5.11 2.09
N ILE A 269 5.09 -4.48 1.83
CA ILE A 269 6.32 -4.79 2.58
C ILE A 269 6.11 -4.51 4.07
N TYR A 270 5.53 -3.36 4.42
CA TYR A 270 5.28 -3.01 5.81
C TYR A 270 4.34 -4.01 6.51
N GLU A 271 3.26 -4.44 5.84
CA GLU A 271 2.33 -5.45 6.34
C GLU A 271 3.01 -6.81 6.52
N LEU A 272 3.83 -7.25 5.56
CA LEU A 272 4.61 -8.49 5.63
C LEU A 272 5.58 -8.51 6.82
N ILE A 273 6.32 -7.42 7.00
CA ILE A 273 7.27 -7.29 8.11
C ILE A 273 6.52 -7.19 9.45
N LEU A 274 5.42 -6.42 9.49
CA LEU A 274 4.60 -6.28 10.69
C LEU A 274 4.03 -7.62 11.18
N LEU A 275 3.60 -8.48 10.24
CA LEU A 275 3.12 -9.84 10.52
C LEU A 275 4.24 -10.88 10.55
N ARG A 276 5.51 -10.46 10.40
CA ARG A 276 6.70 -11.32 10.44
C ARG A 276 6.63 -12.47 9.43
N LYS A 277 6.17 -12.17 8.20
CA LYS A 277 6.01 -13.17 7.15
C LYS A 277 7.29 -13.29 6.31
N PRO A 278 7.96 -14.45 6.26
CA PRO A 278 9.01 -14.72 5.29
C PRO A 278 8.47 -14.52 3.88
N HIS A 279 9.21 -13.79 3.04
CA HIS A 279 8.68 -13.42 1.75
C HIS A 279 9.72 -13.22 0.65
N ILE A 280 9.27 -13.43 -0.59
CA ILE A 280 9.98 -13.07 -1.81
C ILE A 280 9.27 -11.87 -2.43
N LEU A 281 10.02 -10.81 -2.71
CA LEU A 281 9.54 -9.64 -3.42
C LEU A 281 9.87 -9.74 -4.91
N VAL A 282 8.86 -9.48 -5.74
CA VAL A 282 9.03 -9.33 -7.18
C VAL A 282 8.70 -7.88 -7.53
N PRO A 283 9.69 -6.97 -7.55
CA PRO A 283 9.43 -5.56 -7.81
C PRO A 283 8.94 -5.32 -9.23
N LEU A 284 8.04 -4.36 -9.39
CA LEU A 284 7.56 -3.92 -10.70
C LEU A 284 8.71 -3.30 -11.48
N SER A 285 8.87 -3.70 -12.74
CA SER A 285 10.00 -3.27 -13.56
C SER A 285 10.02 -1.76 -13.81
N ALA A 286 11.21 -1.20 -13.99
CA ALA A 286 11.40 0.23 -14.28
C ALA A 286 10.79 0.66 -15.62
N ALA A 287 10.48 -0.29 -16.52
CA ALA A 287 9.84 -0.01 -17.81
C ALA A 287 8.39 0.48 -17.65
N VAL A 288 7.70 0.03 -16.59
CA VAL A 288 6.27 0.34 -16.33
C VAL A 288 6.04 1.11 -15.01
N SER A 289 7.09 1.31 -14.20
CA SER A 289 7.03 2.02 -12.93
C SER A 289 8.05 3.15 -12.83
N ARG A 290 8.09 3.82 -11.67
CA ARG A 290 9.11 4.84 -11.36
C ARG A 290 10.38 4.24 -10.75
N GLY A 291 10.42 2.90 -10.56
CA GLY A 291 11.50 2.22 -9.86
C GLY A 291 11.40 2.26 -8.33
N ASP A 292 10.32 2.84 -7.78
CA ASP A 292 10.04 2.89 -6.34
C ASP A 292 10.04 1.48 -5.72
N GLN A 293 9.38 0.51 -6.35
CA GLN A 293 9.38 -0.88 -5.87
C GLN A 293 10.76 -1.54 -5.93
N ILE A 294 11.57 -1.21 -6.93
CA ILE A 294 12.95 -1.71 -7.04
C ILE A 294 13.80 -1.17 -5.88
N GLU A 295 13.67 0.13 -5.58
CA GLU A 295 14.41 0.73 -4.46
C GLU A 295 13.94 0.20 -3.11
N ASN A 296 12.63 0.01 -2.92
CA ASN A 296 12.10 -0.64 -1.72
C ASN A 296 12.70 -2.05 -1.58
N ALA A 297 12.60 -2.88 -2.61
CA ALA A 297 13.11 -4.25 -2.59
C ALA A 297 14.61 -4.32 -2.27
N LYS A 298 15.44 -3.46 -2.88
CA LYS A 298 16.88 -3.37 -2.61
C LYS A 298 17.19 -3.07 -1.14
N ILE A 299 16.49 -2.09 -0.55
CA ILE A 299 16.73 -1.70 0.85
C ILE A 299 16.39 -2.85 1.78
N PHE A 300 15.22 -3.45 1.62
CA PHE A 300 14.78 -4.52 2.52
C PHE A 300 15.54 -5.84 2.33
N SER A 301 16.03 -6.10 1.12
CA SER A 301 16.93 -7.21 0.87
C SER A 301 18.32 -6.99 1.51
N ALA A 302 18.87 -5.77 1.37
CA ALA A 302 20.17 -5.45 1.98
C ALA A 302 20.13 -5.48 3.52
N GLU A 303 18.97 -5.20 4.13
CA GLU A 303 18.75 -5.29 5.57
C GLU A 303 18.39 -6.72 6.03
N GLY A 304 18.25 -7.67 5.11
CA GLY A 304 17.98 -9.07 5.42
C GLY A 304 16.51 -9.39 5.74
N TYR A 305 15.60 -8.48 5.47
CA TYR A 305 14.16 -8.72 5.70
C TYR A 305 13.47 -9.43 4.55
N SER A 306 13.98 -9.31 3.33
CA SER A 306 13.30 -9.78 2.12
C SER A 306 14.28 -10.49 1.18
N GLN A 307 13.82 -11.58 0.55
CA GLN A 307 14.44 -12.10 -0.65
C GLN A 307 13.82 -11.42 -1.88
N VAL A 308 14.58 -11.25 -2.94
CA VAL A 308 14.15 -10.52 -4.15
C VAL A 308 14.43 -11.35 -5.39
N ILE A 309 13.45 -11.40 -6.31
CA ILE A 309 13.61 -11.88 -7.68
C ILE A 309 13.23 -10.73 -8.61
N ASP A 310 14.13 -10.27 -9.45
CA ASP A 310 13.82 -9.24 -10.44
C ASP A 310 12.77 -9.77 -11.44
N GLU A 311 11.80 -8.92 -11.81
CA GLU A 311 10.73 -9.34 -12.72
C GLU A 311 11.26 -9.87 -14.07
N SER A 312 12.39 -9.35 -14.54
CA SER A 312 13.05 -9.81 -15.77
C SER A 312 13.69 -11.20 -15.65
N GLU A 313 13.99 -11.63 -14.43
CA GLU A 313 14.58 -12.94 -14.14
C GLU A 313 13.53 -13.95 -13.67
N LEU A 314 12.30 -13.48 -13.43
CA LEU A 314 11.22 -14.32 -12.94
C LEU A 314 10.80 -15.35 -13.97
N ASN A 315 10.97 -16.61 -13.64
CA ASN A 315 10.49 -17.78 -14.36
C ASN A 315 10.19 -18.91 -13.38
N PRO A 316 9.54 -20.01 -13.78
CA PRO A 316 9.21 -21.10 -12.86
C PRO A 316 10.41 -21.65 -12.09
N ALA A 317 11.56 -21.78 -12.74
CA ALA A 317 12.76 -22.33 -12.10
C ALA A 317 13.36 -21.36 -11.06
N SER A 318 13.42 -20.05 -11.37
CA SER A 318 13.90 -19.03 -10.40
C SER A 318 12.95 -18.88 -9.21
N LEU A 319 11.63 -18.97 -9.44
CA LEU A 319 10.63 -18.93 -8.38
C LEU A 319 10.78 -20.12 -7.42
N LEU A 320 10.84 -21.34 -7.97
CA LEU A 320 11.01 -22.57 -7.17
C LEU A 320 12.32 -22.55 -6.39
N LYS A 321 13.42 -22.18 -7.06
CA LYS A 321 14.73 -22.05 -6.40
C LYS A 321 14.68 -21.00 -5.25
N GLY A 322 14.08 -19.84 -5.48
CA GLY A 322 13.93 -18.80 -4.45
C GLY A 322 13.11 -19.29 -3.26
N LEU A 323 12.03 -20.04 -3.50
CA LEU A 323 11.23 -20.63 -2.43
C LEU A 323 12.03 -21.70 -1.64
N ASP A 324 12.78 -22.57 -2.31
CA ASP A 324 13.61 -23.56 -1.64
C ASP A 324 14.71 -22.89 -0.78
N GLU A 325 15.38 -21.86 -1.29
CA GLU A 325 16.38 -21.07 -0.55
C GLU A 325 15.77 -20.37 0.67
N LEU A 326 14.58 -19.77 0.51
CA LEU A 326 13.86 -19.10 1.61
C LEU A 326 13.46 -20.12 2.69
N MET A 327 12.94 -21.27 2.28
CA MET A 327 12.54 -22.35 3.21
C MET A 327 13.73 -22.92 3.96
N ALA A 328 14.89 -23.05 3.32
CA ALA A 328 16.12 -23.53 3.98
C ALA A 328 16.64 -22.55 5.06
N GLN A 329 16.27 -21.27 4.99
CA GLN A 329 16.71 -20.22 5.93
C GLN A 329 15.53 -19.63 6.73
N ILE A 330 14.39 -20.30 6.75
CA ILE A 330 13.12 -19.71 7.23
C ILE A 330 13.18 -19.24 8.68
N ASP A 331 13.88 -19.98 9.55
CA ASP A 331 14.02 -19.60 10.97
C ASP A 331 14.88 -18.34 11.12
N GLN A 332 16.00 -18.23 10.37
CA GLN A 332 16.85 -17.04 10.37
C GLN A 332 16.09 -15.80 9.87
N VAL A 333 15.26 -15.97 8.82
CA VAL A 333 14.43 -14.88 8.30
C VAL A 333 13.36 -14.48 9.31
N LYS A 334 12.73 -15.43 10.01
CA LYS A 334 11.75 -15.14 11.07
C LYS A 334 12.40 -14.39 12.24
N ASP A 335 13.59 -14.81 12.66
CA ASP A 335 14.35 -14.12 13.71
C ASP A 335 14.66 -12.68 13.30
N LYS A 336 15.12 -12.49 12.04
CA LYS A 336 15.38 -11.16 11.50
C LYS A 336 14.12 -10.27 11.45
N LEU A 337 13.01 -10.82 11.00
CA LEU A 337 11.70 -10.11 10.99
C LEU A 337 11.23 -9.78 12.42
N ALA A 338 11.59 -10.59 13.43
CA ALA A 338 11.24 -10.32 14.82
C ALA A 338 11.99 -9.12 15.42
N GLU A 339 13.15 -8.72 14.86
CA GLU A 339 13.89 -7.53 15.27
C GLU A 339 13.18 -6.22 14.86
N PHE A 340 12.25 -6.28 13.90
CA PHE A 340 11.57 -5.08 13.43
C PHE A 340 10.67 -4.49 14.53
N GLU A 341 10.90 -3.21 14.87
CA GLU A 341 10.11 -2.50 15.86
C GLU A 341 8.69 -2.21 15.33
N ARG A 342 7.69 -2.74 16.00
CA ARG A 342 6.29 -2.44 15.69
C ARG A 342 5.91 -1.08 16.28
N LEU A 343 5.58 -0.14 15.41
CA LEU A 343 5.11 1.17 15.82
C LEU A 343 3.58 1.21 15.83
N ASP A 344 3.01 1.89 16.82
CA ASP A 344 1.60 2.31 16.76
C ASP A 344 1.46 3.47 15.77
N SER A 345 1.42 3.14 14.48
CA SER A 345 1.43 4.11 13.38
C SER A 345 0.19 5.00 13.40
N VAL A 346 -0.99 4.43 13.67
CA VAL A 346 -2.25 5.18 13.74
C VAL A 346 -2.22 6.13 14.93
N GLY A 347 -1.89 5.65 16.13
CA GLY A 347 -1.82 6.48 17.34
C GLY A 347 -0.80 7.61 17.22
N ARG A 348 0.39 7.35 16.66
CA ARG A 348 1.43 8.38 16.43
C ARG A 348 0.97 9.46 15.45
N ILE A 349 0.34 9.09 14.32
CA ILE A 349 -0.16 10.06 13.34
C ILE A 349 -1.33 10.85 13.93
N VAL A 350 -2.24 10.19 14.63
CA VAL A 350 -3.38 10.85 15.27
C VAL A 350 -2.91 11.84 16.32
N ALA A 351 -1.95 11.48 17.17
CA ALA A 351 -1.39 12.39 18.17
C ALA A 351 -0.80 13.66 17.52
N LEU A 352 -0.01 13.48 16.43
CA LEU A 352 0.53 14.62 15.67
C LEU A 352 -0.57 15.50 15.07
N LEU A 353 -1.66 14.91 14.58
CA LEU A 353 -2.80 15.66 14.01
C LEU A 353 -3.55 16.41 15.13
N GLU A 354 -3.76 15.78 16.28
CA GLU A 354 -4.43 16.39 17.43
C GLU A 354 -3.64 17.56 18.03
N GLU A 355 -2.31 17.50 18.05
CA GLU A 355 -1.43 18.59 18.47
C GLU A 355 -1.54 19.84 17.57
N GLN A 356 -2.00 19.70 16.32
CA GLN A 356 -2.20 20.85 15.43
C GLN A 356 -3.54 21.53 15.64
N VAL A 357 -4.46 20.92 16.36
CA VAL A 357 -5.83 21.42 16.56
C VAL A 357 -5.92 22.08 17.94
N VAL A 358 -5.90 23.39 17.94
CA VAL A 358 -6.00 24.24 19.16
C VAL A 358 -7.45 24.31 19.65
#